data_23f47d2352f12009295a1ea1189029eb
#
_entry.id   23f47d2352f12009295a1ea1189029eb
#
_cell.length_a   1.000
_cell.length_b   1.000
_cell.length_c   1.000
_cell.angle_alpha   90.00
_cell.angle_beta   90.00
_cell.angle_gamma   90.00
#
_symmetry.space_group_name_H-M   'P 1'
#
loop_
_entity.id
_entity.type
_entity.pdbx_description
1 polymer ?
#
loop_
_entity_poly.entity_id
_entity_poly.type
_entity_poly.pdbx_seq_one_letter_code
_entity_poly.pdbx_strand_id
1 'polypeptide(L)' 'MILEFEPGDKVINPLNKDWGIGQVQSIINNKITVNFENVGKKVIIAENIKLEKFKK' A
#
# COMPACT_ATOMS: atom_id res chain seq x y z
N MET A 1 10.97 -8.80 10.15
CA MET A 1 10.29 -8.82 8.85
C MET A 1 10.79 -7.69 7.98
N ILE A 2 11.13 -7.99 6.75
CA ILE A 2 11.61 -6.98 5.81
C ILE A 2 10.43 -6.49 4.99
N LEU A 3 10.20 -5.17 5.04
CA LEU A 3 9.19 -4.56 4.19
C LEU A 3 9.84 -4.17 2.87
N GLU A 4 9.28 -4.68 1.78
CA GLU A 4 9.83 -4.42 0.46
C GLU A 4 9.27 -3.14 -0.19
N PHE A 5 8.48 -2.39 0.55
CA PHE A 5 7.83 -1.19 0.03
C PHE A 5 8.58 0.05 0.49
N GLU A 6 8.59 1.06 -0.37
CA GLU A 6 9.21 2.35 -0.07
C GLU A 6 8.24 3.46 -0.45
N PRO A 7 8.35 4.63 0.18
CA PRO A 7 7.53 5.77 -0.24
C PRO A 7 7.71 6.04 -1.73
N GLY A 8 6.61 6.24 -2.42
CA GLY A 8 6.60 6.42 -3.86
C GLY A 8 6.27 5.19 -4.65
N ASP A 9 6.37 4.00 -4.05
CA ASP A 9 6.03 2.76 -4.75
C ASP A 9 4.56 2.71 -5.10
N LYS A 10 4.25 2.11 -6.24
CA LYS A 10 2.87 1.83 -6.63
C LYS A 10 2.50 0.44 -6.18
N VAL A 11 1.31 0.30 -5.62
CA VAL A 11 0.85 -0.97 -5.05
C VAL A 11 -0.60 -1.19 -5.38
N ILE A 12 -1.03 -2.43 -5.26
CA ILE A 12 -2.43 -2.82 -5.39
C ILE A 12 -2.79 -3.67 -4.18
N ASN A 13 -3.98 -3.44 -3.64
CA ASN A 13 -4.50 -4.30 -2.59
C ASN A 13 -5.30 -5.43 -3.25
N PRO A 14 -4.78 -6.66 -3.28
CA PRO A 14 -5.45 -7.75 -3.99
C PRO A 14 -6.79 -8.15 -3.36
N LEU A 15 -7.00 -7.82 -2.09
CA LEU A 15 -8.26 -8.10 -1.42
C LEU A 15 -9.33 -7.05 -1.73
N ASN A 16 -8.91 -5.90 -2.22
CA ASN A 16 -9.80 -4.78 -2.53
C ASN A 16 -9.31 -4.10 -3.81
N LYS A 17 -9.37 -4.84 -4.90
CA LYS A 17 -8.85 -4.34 -6.18
C LYS A 17 -9.61 -3.12 -6.69
N ASP A 18 -10.84 -2.95 -6.24
CA ASP A 18 -11.65 -1.78 -6.60
C ASP A 18 -11.12 -0.49 -5.99
N TRP A 19 -10.18 -0.56 -5.04
CA TRP A 19 -9.52 0.63 -4.53
C TRP A 19 -8.63 1.29 -5.58
N GLY A 20 -8.24 0.54 -6.61
CA GLY A 20 -7.37 1.06 -7.66
C GLY A 20 -5.90 0.99 -7.27
N ILE A 21 -5.08 1.68 -8.04
CA ILE A 21 -3.65 1.71 -7.78
C ILE A 21 -3.38 2.68 -6.63
N GLY A 22 -2.58 2.22 -5.67
CA GLY A 22 -2.18 3.07 -4.56
C GLY A 22 -0.72 3.50 -4.69
N GLN A 23 -0.39 4.59 -4.03
CA GLN A 23 0.99 5.04 -3.92
C GLN A 23 1.35 5.12 -2.44
N VAL A 24 2.44 4.47 -2.07
CA VAL A 24 2.91 4.50 -0.70
C VAL A 24 3.36 5.91 -0.36
N GLN A 25 2.80 6.48 0.71
CA GLN A 25 3.11 7.83 1.15
C GLN A 25 4.18 7.83 2.23
N SER A 26 4.03 6.94 3.20
CA SER A 26 4.98 6.85 4.29
C SER A 26 4.89 5.47 4.94
N ILE A 27 5.97 5.12 5.61
CA ILE A 27 6.03 3.88 6.38
C ILE A 27 6.59 4.26 7.75
N ILE A 28 5.79 4.08 8.80
CA ILE A 28 6.19 4.43 10.16
C ILE A 28 5.93 3.21 11.02
N ASN A 29 6.99 2.66 11.61
CA ASN A 29 6.92 1.42 12.36
C ASN A 29 6.32 0.32 11.48
N ASN A 30 5.17 -0.21 11.87
CA ASN A 30 4.49 -1.24 11.10
C ASN A 30 3.24 -0.70 10.37
N LYS A 31 3.14 0.61 10.22
CA LYS A 31 1.99 1.24 9.56
C LYS A 31 2.42 1.83 8.24
N ILE A 32 1.70 1.46 7.19
CA ILE A 32 1.96 1.94 5.84
C ILE A 32 0.79 2.80 5.40
N THR A 33 1.06 4.05 5.08
CA THR A 33 0.03 4.94 4.55
C THR A 33 0.08 4.90 3.03
N VAL A 34 -1.04 4.54 2.42
CA VAL A 34 -1.14 4.42 0.97
C VAL A 34 -2.30 5.27 0.49
N ASN A 35 -2.08 6.02 -0.58
CA ASN A 35 -3.12 6.80 -1.20
C ASN A 35 -3.61 6.07 -2.45
N PHE A 36 -4.83 5.52 -2.37
CA PHE A 36 -5.43 4.77 -3.47
C PHE A 36 -6.25 5.68 -4.36
N GLU A 37 -6.28 5.39 -5.64
CA GLU A 37 -6.96 6.23 -6.62
C GLU A 37 -8.45 6.42 -6.34
N ASN A 38 -9.10 5.35 -5.89
CA ASN A 38 -10.56 5.36 -5.79
C ASN A 38 -11.08 5.60 -4.37
N VAL A 39 -10.25 5.44 -3.36
CA VAL A 39 -10.72 5.54 -1.96
C VAL A 39 -9.89 6.49 -1.11
N GLY A 40 -8.81 7.05 -1.66
CA GLY A 40 -7.96 7.99 -0.94
C GLY A 40 -7.01 7.29 0.02
N LYS A 41 -6.60 8.00 1.06
CA LYS A 41 -5.62 7.48 2.01
C LYS A 41 -6.18 6.35 2.86
N LYS A 42 -5.37 5.30 2.99
CA LYS A 42 -5.64 4.19 3.90
C LYS A 42 -4.38 3.88 4.66
N VAL A 43 -4.51 3.58 5.94
CA VAL A 43 -3.39 3.13 6.77
C VAL A 43 -3.51 1.61 6.91
N ILE A 44 -2.44 0.92 6.56
CA ILE A 44 -2.44 -0.55 6.53
C ILE A 44 -1.39 -1.04 7.50
N ILE A 45 -1.76 -1.99 8.35
CA ILE A 45 -0.85 -2.57 9.32
C ILE A 45 -0.02 -3.63 8.60
N ALA A 46 1.29 -3.52 8.68
CA ALA A 46 2.20 -4.38 7.93
C ALA A 46 2.03 -5.86 8.25
N GLU A 47 1.69 -6.19 9.49
CA GLU A 47 1.52 -7.59 9.89
C GLU A 47 0.36 -8.26 9.15
N ASN A 48 -0.62 -7.48 8.72
CA ASN A 48 -1.81 -7.99 8.05
C ASN A 48 -1.82 -7.66 6.57
N ILE A 49 -0.69 -7.17 6.06
CA ILE A 49 -0.66 -6.62 4.72
C ILE A 49 -0.59 -7.73 3.68
N LYS A 50 -1.35 -7.54 2.61
CA LYS A 50 -1.32 -8.40 1.43
C LYS A 50 -1.10 -7.57 0.18
N LEU A 51 -0.45 -6.41 0.32
CA LEU A 51 -0.21 -5.53 -0.82
C LEU A 51 0.76 -6.16 -1.80
N GLU A 52 0.54 -5.91 -3.06
CA GLU A 52 1.43 -6.31 -4.13
C GLU A 52 1.97 -5.08 -4.84
N LYS A 53 3.23 -5.11 -5.20
CA LYS A 53 3.80 -4.02 -5.99
C LYS A 53 3.19 -4.03 -7.38
N PHE A 54 2.80 -2.85 -7.84
CA PHE A 54 2.30 -2.69 -9.19
C PHE A 54 3.46 -2.37 -10.12
N LYS A 55 3.69 -3.23 -11.09
CA LYS A 55 4.72 -3.02 -12.10
C LYS A 55 4.06 -2.92 -13.47
N LYS A 56 4.50 -1.93 -14.21
CA LYS A 56 4.08 -1.84 -15.59
C LYS A 56 4.87 -2.80 -16.46
#